data_9602aefdfe8c3b329ecdf7a68ffe157d
#
_entry.id   9602aefdfe8c3b329ecdf7a68ffe157d
#
_cell.length_a   1.000
_cell.length_b   1.000
_cell.length_c   1.000
_cell.angle_alpha   90.00
_cell.angle_beta   90.00
_cell.angle_gamma   90.00
#
_symmetry.space_group_name_H-M   'P 1'
#
loop_
_entity.id
_entity.type
_entity.pdbx_description
1 polymer ?
#
loop_
_entity_poly.entity_id
_entity_poly.type
_entity_poly.pdbx_seq_one_letter_code
_entity_poly.pdbx_strand_id
1 'polypeptide(L)'
;MRQAFNAGEFVWTGFDYIGEPTPYNWTGTGSNGTWPNVSKSSYFGIVDTAGFEKDSFYLYQSQWNDKVNTLHILPVWNEDEIMIDSNGKVEVVVYSDAPVIKLYLNGKEVGTATAVHTDTPTGGYQNYTAGTGCFDSSKASGSTSLYATFNVPFEEGKLEAKAFEADGKRPIAETEGRSYVETTGAGYRLEAEADREVITANGKDLSYVTID
;
A
#
# COMPACT_ATOMS: atom_id res chain seq x y z
N MET A 1 -12.13 -15.03 7.98
CA MET A 1 -12.83 -15.57 9.18
C MET A 1 -13.10 -17.06 9.01
N ARG A 2 -12.54 -17.89 9.87
CA ARG A 2 -12.63 -19.37 9.73
C ARG A 2 -13.77 -19.98 10.53
N GLN A 3 -14.42 -19.20 11.39
CA GLN A 3 -15.47 -19.68 12.29
C GLN A 3 -16.85 -19.21 11.81
N ALA A 4 -17.78 -20.15 11.67
CA ALA A 4 -19.12 -19.88 11.15
C ALA A 4 -19.96 -18.91 12.02
N PHE A 5 -19.59 -18.74 13.30
CA PHE A 5 -20.25 -17.80 14.20
C PHE A 5 -19.68 -16.38 14.14
N ASN A 6 -18.57 -16.15 13.43
CA ASN A 6 -17.98 -14.84 13.32
C ASN A 6 -18.56 -14.11 12.09
N ALA A 7 -19.38 -13.07 12.32
CA ALA A 7 -20.05 -12.32 11.28
C ALA A 7 -19.12 -11.30 10.60
N GLY A 8 -17.99 -10.96 11.20
CA GLY A 8 -17.04 -10.01 10.62
C GLY A 8 -16.43 -9.04 11.64
N GLU A 9 -15.67 -8.11 11.11
CA GLU A 9 -15.07 -7.00 11.84
C GLU A 9 -15.41 -5.70 11.13
N PHE A 10 -15.44 -4.60 11.90
CA PHE A 10 -15.53 -3.26 11.35
C PHE A 10 -14.16 -2.61 11.35
N VAL A 11 -13.79 -2.03 10.22
CA VAL A 11 -12.56 -1.23 10.12
C VAL A 11 -12.81 0.12 10.76
N TRP A 12 -11.99 0.48 11.71
CA TRP A 12 -11.93 1.82 12.26
C TRP A 12 -10.62 2.49 11.88
N THR A 13 -10.61 3.40 10.92
CA THR A 13 -11.78 4.01 10.30
C THR A 13 -11.59 4.17 8.79
N GLY A 14 -12.66 4.49 8.05
CA GLY A 14 -12.58 4.78 6.62
C GLY A 14 -11.72 6.01 6.34
N PHE A 15 -11.91 7.10 7.09
CA PHE A 15 -11.17 8.34 6.91
C PHE A 15 -10.41 8.72 8.18
N ASP A 16 -9.26 9.37 8.01
CA ASP A 16 -8.67 10.13 9.10
C ASP A 16 -9.58 11.29 9.47
N TYR A 17 -9.57 11.66 10.74
CA TYR A 17 -10.40 12.75 11.23
C TYR A 17 -9.67 13.60 12.28
N ILE A 18 -10.09 14.85 12.39
CA ILE A 18 -9.53 15.80 13.37
C ILE A 18 -10.19 15.54 14.73
N GLY A 19 -9.42 15.59 15.81
CA GLY A 19 -9.93 15.54 17.18
C GLY A 19 -9.45 14.36 18.03
N GLU A 20 -9.05 13.24 17.44
CA GLU A 20 -8.44 12.11 18.16
C GLU A 20 -7.06 11.78 17.60
N PRO A 21 -6.02 12.51 18.00
CA PRO A 21 -4.67 12.31 17.46
C PRO A 21 -4.02 11.04 18.04
N THR A 22 -4.52 9.89 17.63
CA THR A 22 -3.99 8.59 18.02
C THR A 22 -2.89 8.16 17.04
N PRO A 23 -1.75 7.67 17.50
CA PRO A 23 -1.36 7.34 18.87
C PRO A 23 -0.81 8.51 19.69
N TYR A 24 -0.86 9.71 19.19
CA TYR A 24 -0.17 10.91 19.73
C TYR A 24 -1.04 11.76 20.67
N ASN A 25 -2.20 11.26 21.07
CA ASN A 25 -3.06 11.92 22.06
C ASN A 25 -2.47 11.95 23.49
N TRP A 26 -1.34 11.34 23.67
CA TRP A 26 -0.62 11.36 24.94
C TRP A 26 0.11 12.68 25.07
N THR A 27 -0.46 13.58 25.76
CA THR A 27 0.19 14.85 26.20
C THR A 27 1.31 14.61 27.20
N GLY A 28 1.81 13.44 27.24
CA GLY A 28 2.65 13.10 28.26
C GLY A 28 4.05 13.11 27.97
N THR A 29 4.44 12.87 28.51
CA THR A 29 5.62 12.30 29.08
C THR A 29 5.68 10.87 28.71
N GLY A 30 5.94 10.63 27.47
CA GLY A 30 6.63 9.40 27.13
C GLY A 30 7.90 9.33 27.97
N SER A 31 8.44 8.18 28.19
CA SER A 31 9.69 7.97 28.95
C SER A 31 10.87 8.85 28.50
N ASN A 32 10.70 9.62 27.44
CA ASN A 32 11.69 10.49 26.81
C ASN A 32 11.26 11.96 26.67
N GLY A 33 10.27 12.42 27.42
CA GLY A 33 9.87 13.81 27.43
C GLY A 33 8.71 14.17 26.48
N THR A 34 8.41 15.42 26.41
CA THR A 34 7.31 15.99 25.64
C THR A 34 7.51 15.83 24.14
N TRP A 35 6.51 15.29 23.48
CA TRP A 35 6.40 15.40 22.04
C TRP A 35 6.15 16.86 21.67
N PRO A 36 7.06 17.53 20.96
CA PRO A 36 6.96 18.97 20.73
C PRO A 36 5.78 19.35 19.84
N ASN A 37 5.29 18.41 19.04
CA ASN A 37 4.16 18.64 18.14
C ASN A 37 3.16 17.48 18.25
N VAL A 38 2.12 17.69 19.01
CA VAL A 38 1.00 16.74 19.07
C VAL A 38 0.22 16.85 17.76
N SER A 39 0.14 15.75 17.02
CA SER A 39 -0.75 15.69 15.87
C SER A 39 -2.19 16.01 16.29
N LYS A 40 -2.90 16.72 15.44
CA LYS A 40 -4.31 17.09 15.65
C LYS A 40 -5.27 16.22 14.85
N SER A 41 -4.76 15.27 14.11
CA SER A 41 -5.52 14.34 13.28
C SER A 41 -5.21 12.89 13.65
N SER A 42 -6.15 12.01 13.44
CA SER A 42 -5.88 10.57 13.43
C SER A 42 -5.05 10.21 12.19
N TYR A 43 -4.37 9.05 12.25
CA TYR A 43 -3.57 8.51 11.13
C TYR A 43 -3.92 7.05 10.81
N PHE A 44 -4.98 6.53 11.39
CA PHE A 44 -5.39 5.12 11.23
C PHE A 44 -6.48 4.91 10.17
N GLY A 45 -6.96 5.99 9.55
CA GLY A 45 -7.89 5.91 8.42
C GLY A 45 -7.23 5.23 7.20
N ILE A 46 -8.04 4.59 6.37
CA ILE A 46 -7.59 4.05 5.07
C ILE A 46 -7.52 5.12 3.97
N VAL A 47 -8.23 6.24 4.19
CA VAL A 47 -8.16 7.48 3.40
C VAL A 47 -7.78 8.62 4.34
N ASP A 48 -6.95 9.53 3.91
CA ASP A 48 -6.54 10.66 4.72
C ASP A 48 -7.60 11.77 4.84
N THR A 49 -7.32 12.81 5.61
CA THR A 49 -8.26 13.93 5.81
C THR A 49 -8.49 14.78 4.55
N ALA A 50 -7.62 14.72 3.56
CA ALA A 50 -7.74 15.40 2.28
C ALA A 50 -8.45 14.56 1.21
N GLY A 51 -8.69 13.27 1.49
CA GLY A 51 -9.36 12.34 0.59
C GLY A 51 -8.42 11.48 -0.24
N PHE A 52 -7.11 11.48 0.06
CA PHE A 52 -6.15 10.63 -0.63
C PHE A 52 -6.15 9.22 -0.05
N GLU A 53 -6.17 8.23 -0.93
CA GLU A 53 -6.05 6.82 -0.57
C GLU A 53 -4.66 6.52 -0.03
N LYS A 54 -4.62 5.88 1.14
CA LYS A 54 -3.37 5.36 1.70
C LYS A 54 -3.07 3.96 1.15
N ASP A 55 -1.86 3.47 1.36
CA ASP A 55 -1.50 2.11 0.92
C ASP A 55 -2.50 1.04 1.41
N SER A 56 -3.01 1.16 2.63
CA SER A 56 -4.02 0.25 3.18
C SER A 56 -5.36 0.25 2.43
N PHE A 57 -5.73 1.34 1.74
CA PHE A 57 -6.91 1.39 0.89
C PHE A 57 -6.86 0.29 -0.18
N TYR A 58 -5.72 0.15 -0.85
CA TYR A 58 -5.54 -0.84 -1.91
C TYR A 58 -5.53 -2.28 -1.40
N LEU A 59 -5.14 -2.52 -0.14
CA LEU A 59 -5.32 -3.83 0.47
C LEU A 59 -6.83 -4.18 0.60
N TYR A 60 -7.64 -3.25 1.11
CA TYR A 60 -9.08 -3.46 1.21
C TYR A 60 -9.74 -3.56 -0.16
N GLN A 61 -9.36 -2.68 -1.11
CA GLN A 61 -9.86 -2.73 -2.47
C GLN A 61 -9.62 -4.10 -3.10
N SER A 62 -8.41 -4.65 -2.99
CA SER A 62 -8.05 -5.95 -3.56
C SER A 62 -8.86 -7.13 -2.99
N GLN A 63 -9.49 -6.97 -1.82
CA GLN A 63 -10.27 -8.01 -1.16
C GLN A 63 -11.78 -7.81 -1.26
N TRP A 64 -12.23 -6.58 -1.45
CA TRP A 64 -13.65 -6.22 -1.36
C TRP A 64 -14.28 -5.75 -2.66
N ASN A 65 -13.48 -5.31 -3.62
CA ASN A 65 -13.97 -4.74 -4.87
C ASN A 65 -13.66 -5.68 -6.05
N ASP A 66 -14.70 -6.31 -6.58
CA ASP A 66 -14.61 -7.21 -7.73
C ASP A 66 -14.83 -6.52 -9.11
N LYS A 67 -14.95 -5.18 -9.09
CA LYS A 67 -15.21 -4.40 -10.31
C LYS A 67 -13.96 -3.79 -10.93
N VAL A 68 -12.88 -3.70 -10.16
CA VAL A 68 -11.60 -3.15 -10.59
C VAL A 68 -10.48 -4.12 -10.23
N ASN A 69 -9.47 -4.19 -11.08
CA ASN A 69 -8.25 -4.92 -10.73
C ASN A 69 -7.34 -4.00 -9.93
N THR A 70 -6.84 -4.47 -8.81
CA THR A 70 -5.94 -3.74 -7.94
C THR A 70 -4.50 -4.20 -8.13
N LEU A 71 -3.58 -3.24 -8.25
CA LEU A 71 -2.15 -3.52 -8.23
C LEU A 71 -1.41 -2.34 -7.58
N HIS A 72 -0.97 -2.53 -6.35
CA HIS A 72 -0.32 -1.47 -5.59
C HIS A 72 0.93 -1.99 -4.89
N ILE A 73 2.09 -1.38 -5.22
CA ILE A 73 3.40 -1.77 -4.72
C ILE A 73 3.90 -0.81 -3.63
N LEU A 74 4.52 -1.36 -2.61
CA LEU A 74 5.26 -0.64 -1.58
C LEU A 74 6.58 -1.39 -1.21
N PRO A 75 7.51 -0.71 -0.58
CA PRO A 75 7.57 0.72 -0.21
C PRO A 75 7.98 1.60 -1.39
N VAL A 76 8.28 2.87 -1.13
CA VAL A 76 9.08 3.73 -2.02
C VAL A 76 10.43 3.09 -2.31
N TRP A 77 11.17 3.55 -3.34
CA TRP A 77 12.41 2.88 -3.74
C TRP A 77 13.64 3.80 -3.66
N ASN A 78 13.78 4.49 -2.51
CA ASN A 78 14.94 5.31 -2.16
C ASN A 78 15.66 4.69 -0.97
N GLU A 79 16.99 4.55 -1.04
CA GLU A 79 17.80 3.85 -0.05
C GLU A 79 17.66 4.43 1.37
N ASP A 80 17.55 5.74 1.48
CA ASP A 80 17.42 6.48 2.75
C ASP A 80 16.01 6.44 3.36
N GLU A 81 15.02 5.94 2.62
CA GLU A 81 13.62 5.86 3.06
C GLU A 81 13.14 4.43 3.33
N ILE A 82 13.96 3.42 3.07
CA ILE A 82 13.59 2.00 3.18
C ILE A 82 14.46 1.26 4.19
N MET A 83 13.92 0.17 4.70
CA MET A 83 14.68 -0.75 5.55
C MET A 83 15.34 -1.83 4.70
N ILE A 84 16.66 -1.81 4.65
CA ILE A 84 17.48 -2.84 4.00
C ILE A 84 17.98 -3.81 5.07
N ASP A 85 17.78 -5.11 4.86
CA ASP A 85 18.21 -6.14 5.80
C ASP A 85 19.73 -6.37 5.75
N SER A 86 20.25 -7.18 6.65
CA SER A 86 21.69 -7.50 6.73
C SER A 86 22.25 -8.21 5.49
N ASN A 87 21.39 -8.67 4.58
CA ASN A 87 21.75 -9.30 3.32
C ASN A 87 21.60 -8.37 2.12
N GLY A 88 21.36 -7.09 2.35
CA GLY A 88 21.15 -6.10 1.30
C GLY A 88 19.79 -6.20 0.59
N LYS A 89 18.76 -6.72 1.28
CA LYS A 89 17.44 -6.93 0.69
C LYS A 89 16.36 -6.10 1.35
N VAL A 90 15.34 -5.78 0.56
CA VAL A 90 14.16 -5.01 0.95
C VAL A 90 12.94 -5.91 0.88
N GLU A 91 12.09 -5.88 1.88
CA GLU A 91 10.77 -6.49 1.81
C GLU A 91 9.85 -5.60 0.97
N VAL A 92 9.42 -6.14 -0.18
CA VAL A 92 8.48 -5.50 -1.10
C VAL A 92 7.12 -6.17 -0.95
N VAL A 93 6.09 -5.37 -0.75
CA VAL A 93 4.71 -5.84 -0.64
C VAL A 93 3.92 -5.38 -1.86
N VAL A 94 3.06 -6.25 -2.37
CA VAL A 94 2.14 -5.92 -3.46
C VAL A 94 0.72 -6.30 -3.05
N TYR A 95 -0.17 -5.30 -2.97
CA TYR A 95 -1.60 -5.50 -2.80
C TYR A 95 -2.23 -5.71 -4.17
N SER A 96 -2.93 -6.80 -4.35
CA SER A 96 -3.56 -7.14 -5.63
C SER A 96 -4.61 -8.22 -5.47
N ASP A 97 -5.52 -8.29 -6.43
CA ASP A 97 -6.48 -9.36 -6.65
C ASP A 97 -6.11 -10.24 -7.86
N ALA A 98 -4.99 -9.94 -8.54
CA ALA A 98 -4.57 -10.66 -9.73
C ALA A 98 -4.18 -12.12 -9.42
N PRO A 99 -4.52 -13.09 -10.30
CA PRO A 99 -4.12 -14.49 -10.13
C PRO A 99 -2.61 -14.71 -10.07
N VAL A 100 -1.84 -13.91 -10.81
CA VAL A 100 -0.37 -13.99 -10.81
C VAL A 100 0.21 -12.58 -10.81
N ILE A 101 1.17 -12.35 -9.93
CA ILE A 101 1.94 -11.10 -9.86
C ILE A 101 3.40 -11.42 -10.17
N LYS A 102 3.99 -10.65 -11.07
CA LYS A 102 5.43 -10.70 -11.34
C LYS A 102 6.08 -9.37 -11.00
N LEU A 103 7.22 -9.44 -10.33
CA LEU A 103 7.99 -8.29 -9.91
C LEU A 103 9.25 -8.16 -10.77
N TYR A 104 9.52 -6.96 -11.23
CA TYR A 104 10.66 -6.63 -12.09
C TYR A 104 11.48 -5.53 -11.46
N LEU A 105 12.80 -5.73 -11.38
CA LEU A 105 13.77 -4.70 -11.02
C LEU A 105 14.61 -4.37 -12.26
N ASN A 106 14.57 -3.12 -12.67
CA ASN A 106 15.26 -2.65 -13.88
C ASN A 106 14.94 -3.49 -15.14
N GLY A 107 13.68 -3.93 -15.26
CA GLY A 107 13.19 -4.74 -16.37
C GLY A 107 13.49 -6.24 -16.27
N LYS A 108 14.23 -6.67 -15.26
CA LYS A 108 14.51 -8.10 -15.02
C LYS A 108 13.54 -8.67 -14.01
N GLU A 109 12.88 -9.78 -14.31
CA GLU A 109 12.01 -10.49 -13.36
C GLU A 109 12.82 -10.97 -12.15
N VAL A 110 12.37 -10.55 -10.95
CA VAL A 110 13.01 -10.89 -9.67
C VAL A 110 12.13 -11.75 -8.77
N GLY A 111 10.84 -11.87 -9.10
CA GLY A 111 9.93 -12.72 -8.33
C GLY A 111 8.58 -12.90 -8.98
N THR A 112 7.90 -13.99 -8.59
CA THR A 112 6.53 -14.31 -9.01
C THR A 112 5.74 -14.81 -7.80
N ALA A 113 4.53 -14.29 -7.61
CA ALA A 113 3.58 -14.74 -6.62
C ALA A 113 2.30 -15.24 -7.32
N THR A 114 1.71 -16.31 -6.79
CA THR A 114 0.49 -16.89 -7.33
C THR A 114 -0.61 -16.85 -6.25
N ALA A 115 -1.79 -16.41 -6.66
CA ALA A 115 -2.95 -16.37 -5.81
C ALA A 115 -3.52 -17.76 -5.54
N VAL A 116 -4.06 -17.91 -4.35
CA VAL A 116 -4.83 -19.09 -3.91
C VAL A 116 -6.12 -18.59 -3.30
N HIS A 117 -7.25 -19.12 -3.77
CA HIS A 117 -8.53 -18.85 -3.14
C HIS A 117 -8.73 -19.78 -1.94
N THR A 118 -9.15 -19.21 -0.82
CA THR A 118 -9.47 -19.96 0.40
C THR A 118 -10.95 -19.78 0.73
N ASP A 119 -11.70 -20.85 0.68
CA ASP A 119 -13.11 -20.87 1.08
C ASP A 119 -13.27 -20.78 2.60
N THR A 120 -14.31 -20.05 3.02
CA THR A 120 -14.74 -19.96 4.41
C THR A 120 -16.25 -20.17 4.49
N PRO A 121 -16.82 -20.50 5.69
CA PRO A 121 -18.26 -20.65 5.84
C PRO A 121 -19.10 -19.42 5.45
N THR A 122 -18.48 -18.23 5.42
CA THR A 122 -19.14 -16.96 5.16
C THR A 122 -18.71 -16.32 3.83
N GLY A 123 -18.03 -17.07 2.97
CA GLY A 123 -17.46 -16.61 1.71
C GLY A 123 -16.01 -17.08 1.57
N GLY A 124 -15.27 -16.45 0.68
CA GLY A 124 -13.85 -16.75 0.46
C GLY A 124 -13.00 -15.50 0.48
N TYR A 125 -11.70 -15.70 0.43
CA TYR A 125 -10.73 -14.63 0.26
C TYR A 125 -9.57 -15.11 -0.61
N GLN A 126 -8.95 -14.15 -1.30
CA GLN A 126 -7.75 -14.41 -2.06
C GLN A 126 -6.51 -14.17 -1.21
N ASN A 127 -5.55 -15.03 -1.33
CA ASN A 127 -4.26 -14.90 -0.67
C ASN A 127 -3.15 -15.41 -1.59
N TYR A 128 -1.91 -15.08 -1.26
CA TYR A 128 -0.75 -15.43 -2.06
C TYR A 128 0.14 -16.44 -1.33
N THR A 129 0.61 -17.44 -2.05
CA THR A 129 1.64 -18.36 -1.58
C THR A 129 3.01 -17.76 -1.81
N ALA A 130 3.95 -18.06 -0.93
CA ALA A 130 5.35 -17.76 -1.17
C ALA A 130 5.81 -18.50 -2.45
N GLY A 131 6.09 -17.73 -3.49
CA GLY A 131 6.61 -18.23 -4.77
C GLY A 131 8.11 -17.96 -4.92
N THR A 132 8.61 -18.11 -6.14
CA THR A 132 10.00 -17.76 -6.47
C THR A 132 10.20 -16.26 -6.22
N GLY A 133 11.21 -15.89 -5.44
CA GLY A 133 11.46 -14.51 -5.03
C GLY A 133 10.54 -13.99 -3.93
N CYS A 134 9.44 -14.68 -3.63
CA CYS A 134 8.62 -14.37 -2.46
C CYS A 134 9.32 -14.82 -1.20
N PHE A 135 9.49 -13.92 -0.27
CA PHE A 135 10.16 -14.22 0.96
C PHE A 135 9.49 -13.50 2.15
N ASP A 136 8.92 -14.28 3.01
CA ASP A 136 8.66 -13.86 4.37
C ASP A 136 9.36 -14.85 5.30
N SER A 137 10.49 -14.43 5.87
CA SER A 137 11.31 -15.28 6.73
C SER A 137 10.58 -15.71 8.01
N SER A 138 9.52 -15.01 8.38
CA SER A 138 8.69 -15.32 9.54
C SER A 138 7.64 -16.39 9.24
N LYS A 139 7.39 -16.70 7.97
CA LYS A 139 6.38 -17.65 7.53
C LYS A 139 7.00 -18.98 7.17
N ALA A 140 6.47 -20.04 7.73
CA ALA A 140 6.81 -21.40 7.30
C ALA A 140 6.46 -21.59 5.81
N SER A 141 7.24 -22.42 5.12
CA SER A 141 6.95 -22.83 3.75
C SER A 141 5.48 -23.27 3.61
N GLY A 142 4.77 -22.71 2.64
CA GLY A 142 3.34 -22.96 2.42
C GLY A 142 2.39 -22.06 3.19
N SER A 143 2.86 -21.10 4.00
CA SER A 143 1.99 -20.08 4.56
C SER A 143 1.52 -19.10 3.48
N THR A 144 0.36 -18.49 3.70
CA THR A 144 -0.27 -17.55 2.78
C THR A 144 -0.55 -16.22 3.46
N SER A 145 -0.55 -15.15 2.68
CA SER A 145 -0.90 -13.78 3.10
C SER A 145 -1.96 -13.20 2.18
N LEU A 146 -2.72 -12.22 2.67
CA LEU A 146 -3.67 -11.46 1.86
C LEU A 146 -2.99 -10.58 0.79
N TYR A 147 -1.68 -10.53 0.78
CA TYR A 147 -0.85 -9.76 -0.14
C TYR A 147 0.39 -10.55 -0.53
N ALA A 148 0.95 -10.23 -1.67
CA ALA A 148 2.22 -10.83 -2.08
C ALA A 148 3.40 -10.12 -1.41
N THR A 149 4.39 -10.90 -0.98
CA THR A 149 5.63 -10.40 -0.37
C THR A 149 6.82 -10.92 -1.13
N PHE A 150 7.78 -10.04 -1.44
CA PHE A 150 9.02 -10.36 -2.11
C PHE A 150 10.20 -9.83 -1.29
N ASN A 151 11.32 -10.52 -1.31
CA ASN A 151 12.55 -10.06 -0.69
C ASN A 151 13.57 -9.79 -1.80
N VAL A 152 13.75 -8.52 -2.15
CA VAL A 152 14.42 -8.06 -3.36
C VAL A 152 15.76 -7.43 -2.98
N PRO A 153 16.88 -7.77 -3.64
CA PRO A 153 18.11 -7.00 -3.50
C PRO A 153 17.87 -5.54 -3.86
N PHE A 154 18.35 -4.63 -3.03
CA PHE A 154 18.25 -3.21 -3.37
C PHE A 154 19.24 -2.87 -4.50
N GLU A 155 18.72 -2.30 -5.55
CA GLU A 155 19.44 -1.65 -6.63
C GLU A 155 18.67 -0.41 -7.03
N GLU A 156 19.33 0.71 -7.23
CA GLU A 156 18.72 1.92 -7.75
C GLU A 156 18.04 1.68 -9.12
N GLY A 157 16.96 2.40 -9.37
CA GLY A 157 16.21 2.33 -10.61
C GLY A 157 14.73 2.03 -10.39
N LYS A 158 14.10 1.31 -11.31
CA LYS A 158 12.66 1.05 -11.33
C LYS A 158 12.32 -0.34 -10.82
N LEU A 159 11.50 -0.40 -9.79
CA LEU A 159 10.86 -1.62 -9.31
C LEU A 159 9.39 -1.61 -9.76
N GLU A 160 8.96 -2.59 -10.54
CA GLU A 160 7.65 -2.64 -11.18
C GLU A 160 6.95 -3.97 -10.93
N ALA A 161 5.70 -3.92 -10.47
CA ALA A 161 4.83 -5.08 -10.39
C ALA A 161 3.94 -5.14 -11.64
N LYS A 162 3.67 -6.35 -12.13
CA LYS A 162 2.72 -6.60 -13.22
C LYS A 162 1.75 -7.70 -12.84
N ALA A 163 0.48 -7.46 -13.15
CA ALA A 163 -0.62 -8.38 -12.93
C ALA A 163 -0.84 -9.26 -14.16
N PHE A 164 -1.11 -10.54 -13.96
CA PHE A 164 -1.37 -11.50 -15.02
C PHE A 164 -2.56 -12.38 -14.66
N GLU A 165 -3.21 -12.88 -15.71
CA GLU A 165 -4.19 -13.95 -15.60
C GLU A 165 -3.58 -15.23 -15.03
N ALA A 166 -4.42 -16.20 -14.69
CA ALA A 166 -4.01 -17.47 -14.08
C ALA A 166 -2.97 -18.28 -14.89
N ASP A 167 -2.87 -18.03 -16.19
CA ASP A 167 -1.85 -18.65 -17.04
C ASP A 167 -0.43 -18.04 -16.85
N GLY A 168 -0.33 -16.94 -16.11
CA GLY A 168 0.90 -16.20 -15.86
C GLY A 168 1.54 -15.58 -17.12
N LYS A 169 0.77 -15.48 -18.21
CA LYS A 169 1.25 -15.01 -19.53
C LYS A 169 0.47 -13.83 -20.06
N ARG A 170 -0.85 -13.84 -19.92
CA ARG A 170 -1.71 -12.72 -20.36
C ARG A 170 -1.70 -11.62 -19.31
N PRO A 171 -1.19 -10.42 -19.64
CA PRO A 171 -1.22 -9.31 -18.70
C PRO A 171 -2.64 -8.80 -18.50
N ILE A 172 -2.93 -8.36 -17.27
CA ILE A 172 -4.11 -7.55 -16.93
C ILE A 172 -3.69 -6.10 -17.15
N ALA A 173 -4.26 -5.45 -18.17
CA ALA A 173 -3.78 -4.16 -18.64
C ALA A 173 -4.27 -2.98 -17.79
N GLU A 174 -5.49 -3.08 -17.24
CA GLU A 174 -6.11 -2.01 -16.46
C GLU A 174 -6.12 -2.39 -14.98
N THR A 175 -5.31 -1.68 -14.20
CA THR A 175 -5.23 -1.85 -12.75
C THR A 175 -5.26 -0.50 -12.06
N GLU A 176 -5.87 -0.43 -10.89
CA GLU A 176 -5.85 0.73 -10.00
C GLU A 176 -4.76 0.57 -8.94
N GLY A 177 -4.17 1.68 -8.55
CA GLY A 177 -3.05 1.74 -7.61
C GLY A 177 -1.72 2.06 -8.30
N ARG A 178 -0.66 1.97 -7.55
CA ARG A 178 0.70 2.26 -8.00
C ARG A 178 1.39 0.97 -8.43
N SER A 179 1.60 0.79 -9.74
CA SER A 179 2.23 -0.42 -10.27
C SER A 179 3.76 -0.41 -10.23
N TYR A 180 4.39 0.73 -9.98
CA TYR A 180 5.84 0.83 -9.86
C TYR A 180 6.26 1.90 -8.85
N VAL A 181 7.49 1.77 -8.39
CA VAL A 181 8.24 2.77 -7.64
C VAL A 181 9.61 2.92 -8.29
N GLU A 182 10.21 4.09 -8.14
CA GLU A 182 11.46 4.43 -8.83
C GLU A 182 12.35 5.24 -7.89
N THR A 183 13.65 4.96 -7.93
CA THR A 183 14.63 5.78 -7.21
C THR A 183 14.63 7.19 -7.77
N THR A 184 14.42 8.16 -6.91
CA THR A 184 14.42 9.58 -7.25
C THR A 184 15.72 10.23 -6.78
N GLY A 185 16.13 11.27 -7.49
CA GLY A 185 17.23 12.13 -7.04
C GLY A 185 16.78 13.11 -5.95
N ALA A 186 17.70 13.94 -5.51
CA ALA A 186 17.36 15.04 -4.59
C ALA A 186 16.29 15.96 -5.22
N GLY A 187 15.35 16.41 -4.39
CA GLY A 187 14.31 17.34 -4.81
C GLY A 187 14.90 18.56 -5.53
N TYR A 188 14.38 18.88 -6.69
CA TYR A 188 14.87 19.98 -7.53
C TYR A 188 14.12 21.27 -7.30
N ARG A 189 12.77 21.19 -7.30
CA ARG A 189 11.87 22.31 -7.05
C ARG A 189 10.50 21.81 -6.66
N LEU A 190 9.72 22.67 -6.04
CA LEU A 190 8.29 22.45 -5.86
C LEU A 190 7.54 23.19 -6.99
N GLU A 191 6.59 22.52 -7.59
CA GLU A 191 5.63 23.11 -8.52
C GLU A 191 4.25 23.10 -7.87
N ALA A 192 3.51 24.18 -8.00
CA ALA A 192 2.17 24.32 -7.46
C ALA A 192 1.19 24.63 -8.58
N GLU A 193 0.16 23.81 -8.74
CA GLU A 193 -0.89 23.99 -9.72
C GLU A 193 -2.25 24.07 -9.02
N ALA A 194 -3.00 25.15 -9.28
CA ALA A 194 -4.33 25.34 -8.74
C ALA A 194 -5.38 24.79 -9.73
N ASP A 195 -6.43 24.15 -9.21
CA ASP A 195 -7.56 23.63 -10.01
C ASP A 195 -8.36 24.77 -10.71
N ARG A 196 -8.21 26.00 -10.22
CA ARG A 196 -8.83 27.20 -10.77
C ARG A 196 -8.03 28.45 -10.41
N GLU A 197 -8.02 29.43 -11.31
CA GLU A 197 -7.29 30.70 -11.14
C GLU A 197 -8.10 31.75 -10.35
N VAL A 198 -9.41 31.59 -10.25
CA VAL A 198 -10.31 32.57 -9.66
C VAL A 198 -11.29 31.88 -8.70
N ILE A 199 -11.40 32.41 -7.50
CA ILE A 199 -12.41 32.04 -6.52
C ILE A 199 -13.32 33.21 -6.17
N THR A 200 -14.53 32.93 -5.75
CA THR A 200 -15.50 33.95 -5.29
C THR A 200 -15.24 34.29 -3.83
N ALA A 201 -15.09 35.57 -3.50
CA ALA A 201 -14.85 36.01 -2.13
C ALA A 201 -16.13 35.93 -1.26
N ASN A 202 -16.70 34.74 -1.10
CA ASN A 202 -17.95 34.49 -0.35
C ASN A 202 -17.74 33.70 0.96
N GLY A 203 -16.49 33.38 1.31
CA GLY A 203 -16.12 32.58 2.48
C GLY A 203 -16.48 31.09 2.39
N LYS A 204 -16.87 30.59 1.21
CA LYS A 204 -17.25 29.19 0.98
C LYS A 204 -16.58 28.58 -0.25
N ASP A 205 -16.17 29.42 -1.21
CA ASP A 205 -15.51 28.95 -2.42
C ASP A 205 -14.05 28.62 -2.13
N LEU A 206 -13.58 27.48 -2.68
CA LEU A 206 -12.27 26.93 -2.43
C LEU A 206 -11.54 26.70 -3.74
N SER A 207 -10.22 26.77 -3.71
CA SER A 207 -9.35 26.23 -4.74
C SER A 207 -8.43 25.19 -4.12
N TYR A 208 -8.24 24.08 -4.79
CA TYR A 208 -7.30 23.04 -4.41
C TYR A 208 -5.99 23.27 -5.18
N VAL A 209 -4.89 23.17 -4.46
CA VAL A 209 -3.55 23.35 -5.02
C VAL A 209 -2.81 22.03 -4.90
N THR A 210 -2.45 21.44 -6.03
CA THR A 210 -1.54 20.30 -6.09
C THR A 210 -0.12 20.84 -5.99
N ILE A 211 0.71 20.21 -5.18
CA ILE A 211 2.14 20.53 -5.02
C ILE A 211 2.93 19.25 -5.33
N ASP A 212 3.79 19.34 -6.35
CA ASP A 212 4.67 18.26 -6.82
C ASP A 212 6.15 18.62 -6.63
#